data_3b11a9dc1f298c0e789b7c9d9845c2d8
#
_entry.id   3b11a9dc1f298c0e789b7c9d9845c2d8
#
_cell.length_a   1.000
_cell.length_b   1.000
_cell.length_c   1.000
_cell.angle_alpha   90.00
_cell.angle_beta   90.00
_cell.angle_gamma   90.00
#
_symmetry.space_group_name_H-M   'P 1'
#
loop_
_entity.id
_entity.type
_entity.pdbx_description
1 polymer ?
#
loop_
_entity_poly.entity_id
_entity_poly.type
_entity_poly.pdbx_seq_one_letter_code
_entity_poly.pdbx_strand_id
1 'polypeptide(L)'
;MAHLKTQYIKNMLEIAIWNDMTQCTHAEVERMMLLVSEQRRQQAMRYTHTFGQYCCLRSWLMLQDLLGHTPSEWHYNEHGKPFLIGDEATTYFSISHCREAIAVAISDKVIGIDIESIRHADETLVARTLTKLEQAYVRSHAQPDRAFIVLWTRKEAILKGMGIGIESFEQLQTLSVLDDSYNELALTTVEKDKYIYSIAN
;
A
#
# COMPACT_ATOMS: atom_id res chain seq x y z
N MET A 1 19.99 16.02 39.65
CA MET A 1 18.62 15.52 39.40
C MET A 1 18.38 15.54 37.90
N ALA A 2 18.39 14.37 37.27
CA ALA A 2 18.15 14.24 35.84
C ALA A 2 16.65 14.28 35.60
N HIS A 3 16.15 15.30 34.88
CA HIS A 3 14.79 15.34 34.40
C HIS A 3 14.64 14.35 33.25
N LEU A 4 14.03 13.20 33.51
CA LEU A 4 13.48 12.32 32.50
C LEU A 4 12.32 13.06 31.80
N LYS A 5 12.54 13.55 30.58
CA LYS A 5 11.47 13.95 29.68
C LYS A 5 10.76 12.67 29.22
N THR A 6 9.60 12.40 29.78
CA THR A 6 8.67 11.42 29.20
C THR A 6 8.22 11.98 27.86
N GLN A 7 8.79 11.51 26.76
CA GLN A 7 8.23 11.74 25.42
C GLN A 7 6.94 10.93 25.35
N TYR A 8 5.80 11.62 25.29
CA TYR A 8 4.55 11.03 24.83
C TYR A 8 4.74 10.73 23.34
N ILE A 9 4.95 9.47 23.02
CA ILE A 9 4.96 8.99 21.63
C ILE A 9 3.50 9.06 21.16
N LYS A 10 3.19 10.11 20.39
CA LYS A 10 1.92 10.21 19.66
C LYS A 10 2.00 9.14 18.56
N ASN A 11 1.03 8.22 18.50
CA ASN A 11 0.95 7.24 17.41
C ASN A 11 1.05 7.99 16.07
N MET A 12 2.15 7.76 15.35
CA MET A 12 2.37 8.36 14.04
C MET A 12 1.68 7.48 13.00
N LEU A 13 0.73 8.05 12.27
CA LEU A 13 0.16 7.48 11.06
C LEU A 13 -0.06 8.62 10.07
N GLU A 14 0.69 8.60 8.98
CA GLU A 14 0.56 9.58 7.92
C GLU A 14 0.37 8.87 6.57
N ILE A 15 -0.51 9.43 5.73
CA ILE A 15 -0.91 8.83 4.46
C ILE A 15 -0.90 9.92 3.40
N ALA A 16 -0.28 9.61 2.26
CA ALA A 16 -0.32 10.44 1.08
C ALA A 16 -0.99 9.67 -0.08
N ILE A 17 -1.90 10.34 -0.79
CA ILE A 17 -2.55 9.82 -2.00
C ILE A 17 -2.26 10.77 -3.15
N TRP A 18 -1.71 10.24 -4.23
CA TRP A 18 -1.50 10.95 -5.49
C TRP A 18 -2.47 10.39 -6.54
N ASN A 19 -3.38 11.23 -7.04
CA ASN A 19 -4.41 10.83 -8.01
C ASN A 19 -4.40 11.66 -9.31
N ASP A 20 -3.39 12.52 -9.50
CA ASP A 20 -3.18 13.19 -10.79
C ASP A 20 -2.30 12.33 -11.70
N MET A 21 -2.90 11.26 -12.24
CA MET A 21 -2.21 10.34 -13.15
C MET A 21 -2.05 10.90 -14.58
N THR A 22 -2.55 12.11 -14.85
CA THR A 22 -2.30 12.81 -16.13
C THR A 22 -0.82 13.18 -16.28
N GLN A 23 -0.10 13.31 -15.16
CA GLN A 23 1.34 13.54 -15.12
C GLN A 23 2.19 12.30 -15.42
N CYS A 24 1.59 11.14 -15.64
CA CYS A 24 2.31 9.92 -16.01
C CYS A 24 2.83 10.01 -17.45
N THR A 25 3.87 10.81 -17.66
CA THR A 25 4.50 11.06 -18.95
C THR A 25 5.99 10.69 -18.90
N HIS A 26 6.60 10.46 -20.07
CA HIS A 26 8.03 10.17 -20.18
C HIS A 26 8.87 11.35 -19.65
N ALA A 27 8.51 12.57 -20.00
CA ALA A 27 9.18 13.78 -19.53
C ALA A 27 9.18 13.91 -18.01
N GLU A 28 8.05 13.57 -17.34
CA GLU A 28 7.98 13.60 -15.90
C GLU A 28 8.81 12.48 -15.26
N VAL A 29 8.87 11.29 -15.87
CA VAL A 29 9.77 10.20 -15.44
C VAL A 29 11.23 10.68 -15.51
N GLU A 30 11.68 11.28 -16.62
CA GLU A 30 13.03 11.81 -16.74
C GLU A 30 13.34 12.87 -15.68
N ARG A 31 12.38 13.78 -15.41
CA ARG A 31 12.52 14.79 -14.35
C ARG A 31 12.68 14.14 -12.96
N MET A 32 11.85 13.17 -12.63
CA MET A 32 11.89 12.47 -11.34
C MET A 32 13.16 11.64 -11.16
N MET A 33 13.74 11.10 -12.23
CA MET A 33 15.04 10.39 -12.19
C MET A 33 16.17 11.26 -11.61
N LEU A 34 16.10 12.58 -11.78
CA LEU A 34 17.10 13.53 -11.25
C LEU A 34 16.93 13.80 -9.75
N LEU A 35 15.77 13.46 -9.16
CA LEU A 35 15.41 13.77 -7.79
C LEU A 35 15.59 12.60 -6.82
N VAL A 36 15.95 11.42 -7.32
CA VAL A 36 16.08 10.21 -6.52
C VAL A 36 17.50 9.66 -6.54
N SER A 37 17.84 8.78 -5.58
CA SER A 37 19.13 8.11 -5.51
C SER A 37 19.39 7.21 -6.73
N GLU A 38 20.66 6.88 -6.98
CA GLU A 38 21.06 5.94 -8.05
C GLU A 38 20.36 4.57 -7.87
N GLN A 39 20.29 4.06 -6.66
CA GLN A 39 19.61 2.80 -6.36
C GLN A 39 18.14 2.85 -6.79
N ARG A 40 17.43 3.96 -6.53
CA ARG A 40 16.04 4.11 -6.94
C ARG A 40 15.87 4.28 -8.45
N ARG A 41 16.80 4.98 -9.12
CA ARG A 41 16.85 5.05 -10.60
C ARG A 41 16.94 3.66 -11.21
N GLN A 42 17.91 2.86 -10.75
CA GLN A 42 18.12 1.50 -11.25
C GLN A 42 16.87 0.61 -11.03
N GLN A 43 16.17 0.78 -9.91
CA GLN A 43 14.92 0.07 -9.68
C GLN A 43 13.83 0.50 -10.67
N ALA A 44 13.66 1.79 -10.90
CA ALA A 44 12.67 2.30 -11.85
C ALA A 44 12.98 1.80 -13.29
N MET A 45 14.24 1.71 -13.67
CA MET A 45 14.67 1.24 -15.00
C MET A 45 14.38 -0.27 -15.24
N ARG A 46 14.04 -1.04 -14.22
CA ARG A 46 13.58 -2.44 -14.39
C ARG A 46 12.20 -2.52 -15.03
N TYR A 47 11.40 -1.45 -14.95
CA TYR A 47 10.11 -1.37 -15.63
C TYR A 47 10.31 -0.95 -17.08
N THR A 48 9.69 -1.68 -18.00
CA THR A 48 9.81 -1.47 -19.45
C THR A 48 8.87 -0.38 -19.99
N HIS A 49 7.92 0.08 -19.20
CA HIS A 49 6.91 1.05 -19.61
C HIS A 49 6.79 2.21 -18.61
N THR A 50 6.45 3.38 -19.14
CA THR A 50 6.39 4.67 -18.43
C THR A 50 5.56 4.60 -17.15
N PHE A 51 4.43 3.89 -17.15
CA PHE A 51 3.57 3.78 -15.98
C PHE A 51 4.28 3.16 -14.78
N GLY A 52 4.96 2.02 -14.95
CA GLY A 52 5.70 1.37 -13.88
C GLY A 52 6.86 2.24 -13.36
N GLN A 53 7.60 2.88 -14.28
CA GLN A 53 8.67 3.81 -13.93
C GLN A 53 8.13 5.00 -13.13
N TYR A 54 7.03 5.59 -13.61
CA TYR A 54 6.35 6.71 -12.95
C TYR A 54 5.89 6.33 -11.53
N CYS A 55 5.16 5.23 -11.38
CA CYS A 55 4.68 4.76 -10.07
C CYS A 55 5.84 4.48 -9.11
N CYS A 56 6.90 3.84 -9.59
CA CYS A 56 8.11 3.59 -8.81
C CYS A 56 8.74 4.88 -8.28
N LEU A 57 8.92 5.89 -9.12
CA LEU A 57 9.57 7.14 -8.75
C LEU A 57 8.65 8.03 -7.92
N ARG A 58 7.40 8.21 -8.34
CA ARG A 58 6.43 9.08 -7.66
C ARG A 58 6.16 8.59 -6.23
N SER A 59 5.94 7.30 -6.04
CA SER A 59 5.73 6.75 -4.70
C SER A 59 6.93 6.97 -3.77
N TRP A 60 8.15 6.93 -4.32
CA TRP A 60 9.35 7.20 -3.54
C TRP A 60 9.49 8.67 -3.14
N LEU A 61 9.20 9.60 -4.05
CA LEU A 61 9.17 11.02 -3.74
C LEU A 61 8.09 11.33 -2.69
N MET A 62 6.91 10.71 -2.78
CA MET A 62 5.86 10.83 -1.75
C MET A 62 6.35 10.30 -0.39
N LEU A 63 7.11 9.20 -0.37
CA LEU A 63 7.71 8.69 0.87
C LEU A 63 8.72 9.69 1.44
N GLN A 64 9.58 10.29 0.62
CA GLN A 64 10.51 11.34 1.04
C GLN A 64 9.79 12.55 1.63
N ASP A 65 8.69 12.97 1.01
CA ASP A 65 7.86 14.09 1.50
C ASP A 65 7.25 13.78 2.88
N LEU A 66 6.73 12.56 3.08
CA LEU A 66 6.19 12.12 4.38
C LEU A 66 7.26 12.02 5.46
N LEU A 67 8.46 11.54 5.12
CA LEU A 67 9.59 11.44 6.06
C LEU A 67 10.23 12.81 6.34
N GLY A 68 10.05 13.79 5.45
CA GLY A 68 10.72 15.09 5.50
C GLY A 68 12.18 15.08 5.06
N HIS A 69 12.68 13.95 4.58
CA HIS A 69 14.05 13.77 4.09
C HIS A 69 14.16 12.57 3.14
N THR A 70 15.29 12.45 2.43
CA THR A 70 15.59 11.27 1.62
C THR A 70 16.08 10.15 2.53
N PRO A 71 15.45 8.95 2.52
CA PRO A 71 15.96 7.80 3.26
C PRO A 71 17.39 7.49 2.87
N SER A 72 18.24 7.25 3.86
CA SER A 72 19.65 6.96 3.65
C SER A 72 19.87 5.58 3.04
N GLU A 73 19.11 4.61 3.49
CA GLU A 73 19.25 3.22 3.09
C GLU A 73 17.94 2.44 3.30
N TRP A 74 17.61 1.52 2.36
CA TRP A 74 16.50 0.59 2.50
C TRP A 74 16.84 -0.77 1.91
N HIS A 75 16.18 -1.81 2.42
CA HIS A 75 16.30 -3.17 1.96
C HIS A 75 14.93 -3.78 1.62
N TYR A 76 14.93 -5.01 1.15
CA TYR A 76 13.74 -5.82 0.93
C TYR A 76 13.79 -7.04 1.84
N ASN A 77 12.64 -7.41 2.42
CA ASN A 77 12.53 -8.70 3.08
C ASN A 77 12.46 -9.84 2.04
N GLU A 78 12.41 -11.08 2.49
CA GLU A 78 12.32 -12.27 1.64
C GLU A 78 11.10 -12.32 0.72
N HIS A 79 10.01 -11.60 1.07
CA HIS A 79 8.79 -11.48 0.28
C HIS A 79 8.75 -10.21 -0.59
N GLY A 80 9.84 -9.43 -0.63
CA GLY A 80 9.94 -8.23 -1.47
C GLY A 80 9.31 -6.97 -0.87
N LYS A 81 8.87 -6.97 0.40
CA LYS A 81 8.44 -5.74 1.06
C LYS A 81 9.65 -4.87 1.39
N PRO A 82 9.68 -3.58 0.96
CA PRO A 82 10.75 -2.67 1.32
C PRO A 82 10.63 -2.23 2.78
N PHE A 83 11.78 -2.01 3.43
CA PHE A 83 11.87 -1.46 4.79
C PHE A 83 13.10 -0.57 4.94
N LEU A 84 13.02 0.41 5.84
CA LEU A 84 14.13 1.30 6.19
C LEU A 84 15.07 0.63 7.18
N ILE A 85 16.34 1.01 7.16
CA ILE A 85 17.36 0.50 8.08
C ILE A 85 18.10 1.64 8.77
N GLY A 86 18.97 1.31 9.73
CA GLY A 86 19.73 2.30 10.51
C GLY A 86 18.83 3.05 11.49
N ASP A 87 19.03 4.35 11.62
CA ASP A 87 18.29 5.21 12.57
C ASP A 87 16.78 5.31 12.24
N GLU A 88 16.39 4.95 11.00
CA GLU A 88 15.02 4.98 10.50
C GLU A 88 14.29 3.63 10.66
N ALA A 89 14.95 2.60 11.19
CA ALA A 89 14.41 1.23 11.28
C ALA A 89 13.13 1.12 12.13
N THR A 90 12.78 2.12 12.91
CA THR A 90 11.53 2.20 13.69
C THR A 90 10.37 2.82 12.91
N THR A 91 10.61 3.33 11.70
CA THR A 91 9.58 3.87 10.82
C THR A 91 9.18 2.83 9.80
N TYR A 92 7.96 2.36 9.90
CA TYR A 92 7.37 1.44 8.93
C TYR A 92 6.71 2.22 7.81
N PHE A 93 6.79 1.69 6.59
CA PHE A 93 6.06 2.26 5.46
C PHE A 93 5.45 1.18 4.57
N SER A 94 4.46 1.58 3.78
CA SER A 94 3.84 0.74 2.78
C SER A 94 3.45 1.57 1.56
N ILE A 95 3.55 0.97 0.38
CA ILE A 95 3.29 1.61 -0.92
C ILE A 95 2.36 0.72 -1.72
N SER A 96 1.40 1.33 -2.39
CA SER A 96 0.56 0.68 -3.39
C SER A 96 0.20 1.64 -4.52
N HIS A 97 -0.17 1.13 -5.66
CA HIS A 97 -0.65 1.94 -6.78
C HIS A 97 -1.64 1.15 -7.64
N CYS A 98 -2.58 1.87 -8.21
CA CYS A 98 -3.46 1.41 -9.26
C CYS A 98 -3.42 2.36 -10.46
N ARG A 99 -4.27 2.15 -11.45
CA ARG A 99 -4.33 3.01 -12.64
C ARG A 99 -4.67 4.48 -12.30
N GLU A 100 -5.50 4.70 -11.30
CA GLU A 100 -6.06 6.00 -10.93
C GLU A 100 -5.28 6.73 -9.84
N ALA A 101 -4.44 6.02 -9.05
CA ALA A 101 -3.77 6.64 -7.92
C ALA A 101 -2.57 5.84 -7.40
N ILE A 102 -1.74 6.54 -6.62
CA ILE A 102 -0.62 5.98 -5.84
C ILE A 102 -0.88 6.31 -4.38
N ALA A 103 -0.65 5.35 -3.50
CA ALA A 103 -0.80 5.48 -2.06
C ALA A 103 0.52 5.18 -1.35
N VAL A 104 0.88 6.00 -0.37
CA VAL A 104 2.03 5.80 0.53
C VAL A 104 1.58 6.06 1.94
N ALA A 105 1.96 5.20 2.86
CA ALA A 105 1.70 5.36 4.29
C ALA A 105 2.98 5.15 5.09
N ILE A 106 3.16 5.94 6.16
CA ILE A 106 4.20 5.76 7.17
C ILE A 106 3.59 5.63 8.56
N SER A 107 4.23 4.88 9.45
CA SER A 107 3.79 4.68 10.83
C SER A 107 4.95 4.32 11.75
N ASP A 108 4.79 4.54 13.05
CA ASP A 108 5.64 3.99 14.13
C ASP A 108 5.30 2.53 14.48
N LYS A 109 4.30 1.95 13.81
CA LYS A 109 3.88 0.55 13.93
C LYS A 109 3.85 -0.12 12.56
N VAL A 110 3.78 -1.43 12.58
CA VAL A 110 3.56 -2.23 11.37
C VAL A 110 2.38 -1.68 10.57
N ILE A 111 2.59 -1.45 9.27
CA ILE A 111 1.58 -0.87 8.39
C ILE A 111 1.55 -1.56 7.03
N GLY A 112 0.36 -1.70 6.49
CA GLY A 112 0.11 -2.04 5.10
C GLY A 112 -0.94 -1.11 4.49
N ILE A 113 -0.73 -0.68 3.26
CA ILE A 113 -1.71 0.06 2.47
C ILE A 113 -1.90 -0.62 1.13
N ASP A 114 -3.14 -0.74 0.70
CA ASP A 114 -3.46 -1.16 -0.66
C ASP A 114 -4.48 -0.24 -1.30
N ILE A 115 -4.31 0.02 -2.61
CA ILE A 115 -5.18 0.88 -3.42
C ILE A 115 -5.47 0.21 -4.75
N GLU A 116 -6.75 0.14 -5.10
CA GLU A 116 -7.21 -0.52 -6.32
C GLU A 116 -8.26 0.31 -7.08
N SER A 117 -8.16 0.24 -8.40
CA SER A 117 -9.20 0.77 -9.30
C SER A 117 -10.48 -0.04 -9.16
N ILE A 118 -11.63 0.65 -9.18
CA ILE A 118 -12.92 -0.04 -9.26
C ILE A 118 -13.06 -0.65 -10.65
N ARG A 119 -13.17 -1.97 -10.69
CA ARG A 119 -13.28 -2.75 -11.92
C ARG A 119 -14.16 -3.97 -11.68
N HIS A 120 -14.69 -4.52 -12.75
CA HIS A 120 -15.47 -5.74 -12.69
C HIS A 120 -14.59 -6.90 -12.16
N ALA A 121 -15.12 -7.63 -11.19
CA ALA A 121 -14.56 -8.87 -10.70
C ALA A 121 -15.42 -10.05 -11.19
N ASP A 122 -14.85 -10.92 -12.00
CA ASP A 122 -15.55 -12.12 -12.44
C ASP A 122 -15.74 -13.12 -11.29
N GLU A 123 -16.74 -13.99 -11.44
CA GLU A 123 -17.09 -14.99 -10.41
C GLU A 123 -15.93 -15.94 -10.08
N THR A 124 -15.04 -16.20 -11.03
CA THR A 124 -13.86 -17.06 -10.79
C THR A 124 -12.89 -16.39 -9.84
N LEU A 125 -12.63 -15.10 -10.04
CA LEU A 125 -11.76 -14.32 -9.16
C LEU A 125 -12.36 -14.22 -7.75
N VAL A 126 -13.66 -13.89 -7.66
CA VAL A 126 -14.41 -13.86 -6.38
C VAL A 126 -14.31 -15.20 -5.65
N ALA A 127 -14.54 -16.31 -6.35
CA ALA A 127 -14.52 -17.65 -5.76
C ALA A 127 -13.11 -18.08 -5.28
N ARG A 128 -12.07 -17.65 -5.97
CA ARG A 128 -10.66 -18.02 -5.66
C ARG A 128 -10.04 -17.18 -4.55
N THR A 129 -10.53 -15.97 -4.32
CA THR A 129 -9.86 -15.00 -3.44
C THR A 129 -10.62 -14.70 -2.14
N LEU A 130 -11.92 -14.99 -2.12
CA LEU A 130 -12.77 -14.67 -0.98
C LEU A 130 -13.22 -15.92 -0.22
N THR A 131 -13.40 -15.76 1.09
CA THR A 131 -14.07 -16.76 1.93
C THR A 131 -15.54 -16.97 1.48
N LYS A 132 -16.19 -18.05 1.88
CA LYS A 132 -17.61 -18.28 1.53
C LYS A 132 -18.55 -17.18 2.03
N LEU A 133 -18.29 -16.63 3.23
CA LEU A 133 -19.09 -15.54 3.78
C LEU A 133 -18.88 -14.24 2.99
N GLU A 134 -17.64 -13.92 2.61
CA GLU A 134 -17.33 -12.76 1.79
C GLU A 134 -17.93 -12.87 0.38
N GLN A 135 -17.92 -14.06 -0.23
CA GLN A 135 -18.60 -14.31 -1.52
C GLN A 135 -20.12 -14.03 -1.40
N ALA A 136 -20.75 -14.48 -0.32
CA ALA A 136 -22.17 -14.21 -0.08
C ALA A 136 -22.41 -12.70 0.13
N TYR A 137 -21.55 -12.02 0.88
CA TYR A 137 -21.61 -10.58 1.08
C TYR A 137 -21.52 -9.83 -0.26
N VAL A 138 -20.52 -10.13 -1.11
CA VAL A 138 -20.36 -9.49 -2.42
C VAL A 138 -21.58 -9.71 -3.31
N ARG A 139 -22.11 -10.94 -3.39
CA ARG A 139 -23.27 -11.26 -4.23
C ARG A 139 -24.56 -10.56 -3.78
N SER A 140 -24.71 -10.30 -2.49
CA SER A 140 -25.90 -9.61 -1.94
C SER A 140 -25.77 -8.08 -1.93
N HIS A 141 -24.58 -7.55 -2.20
CA HIS A 141 -24.32 -6.11 -2.12
C HIS A 141 -24.91 -5.37 -3.32
N ALA A 142 -25.45 -4.15 -3.12
CA ALA A 142 -26.01 -3.30 -4.18
C ALA A 142 -24.99 -2.93 -5.28
N GLN A 143 -23.69 -2.93 -4.95
CA GLN A 143 -22.58 -2.64 -5.86
C GLN A 143 -21.52 -3.76 -5.69
N PRO A 144 -21.70 -4.94 -6.31
CA PRO A 144 -20.83 -6.11 -6.08
C PRO A 144 -19.37 -5.87 -6.40
N ASP A 145 -19.08 -5.14 -7.49
CA ASP A 145 -17.70 -4.84 -7.89
C ASP A 145 -16.99 -3.98 -6.83
N ARG A 146 -17.67 -2.99 -6.26
CA ARG A 146 -17.11 -2.17 -5.17
C ARG A 146 -16.90 -3.02 -3.92
N ALA A 147 -17.87 -3.81 -3.53
CA ALA A 147 -17.77 -4.71 -2.38
C ALA A 147 -16.58 -5.67 -2.51
N PHE A 148 -16.36 -6.21 -3.71
CA PHE A 148 -15.18 -7.03 -3.99
C PHE A 148 -13.88 -6.25 -3.79
N ILE A 149 -13.75 -5.04 -4.36
CA ILE A 149 -12.53 -4.22 -4.24
C ILE A 149 -12.28 -3.81 -2.78
N VAL A 150 -13.31 -3.52 -1.99
CA VAL A 150 -13.17 -3.29 -0.54
C VAL A 150 -12.50 -4.48 0.15
N LEU A 151 -13.02 -5.68 -0.06
CA LEU A 151 -12.47 -6.89 0.56
C LEU A 151 -11.06 -7.23 0.03
N TRP A 152 -10.83 -7.02 -1.26
CA TRP A 152 -9.54 -7.24 -1.89
C TRP A 152 -8.47 -6.31 -1.29
N THR A 153 -8.72 -4.99 -1.25
CA THR A 153 -7.76 -4.03 -0.69
C THR A 153 -7.50 -4.27 0.80
N ARG A 154 -8.50 -4.72 1.57
CA ARG A 154 -8.31 -5.11 2.98
C ARG A 154 -7.36 -6.31 3.12
N LYS A 155 -7.53 -7.36 2.31
CA LYS A 155 -6.63 -8.54 2.32
C LYS A 155 -5.21 -8.15 1.95
N GLU A 156 -5.02 -7.42 0.87
CA GLU A 156 -3.72 -6.94 0.43
C GLU A 156 -3.06 -6.02 1.48
N ALA A 157 -3.81 -5.12 2.11
CA ALA A 157 -3.29 -4.27 3.17
C ALA A 157 -2.78 -5.08 4.37
N ILE A 158 -3.52 -6.11 4.79
CA ILE A 158 -3.08 -7.04 5.86
C ILE A 158 -1.78 -7.73 5.45
N LEU A 159 -1.73 -8.36 4.27
CA LEU A 159 -0.55 -9.09 3.80
C LEU A 159 0.67 -8.17 3.68
N LYS A 160 0.48 -6.96 3.17
CA LYS A 160 1.52 -5.92 3.14
C LYS A 160 1.94 -5.49 4.55
N GLY A 161 1.01 -5.35 5.48
CA GLY A 161 1.30 -5.08 6.88
C GLY A 161 2.18 -6.16 7.49
N MET A 162 1.77 -7.41 7.35
CA MET A 162 2.51 -8.58 7.83
C MET A 162 3.87 -8.78 7.12
N GLY A 163 4.12 -8.08 6.02
CA GLY A 163 5.36 -8.19 5.25
C GLY A 163 5.46 -9.44 4.40
N ILE A 164 4.33 -10.06 4.11
CA ILE A 164 4.20 -11.23 3.26
C ILE A 164 3.47 -10.86 1.97
N GLY A 165 3.69 -11.62 0.91
CA GLY A 165 2.96 -11.47 -0.35
C GLY A 165 1.74 -12.39 -0.41
N ILE A 166 1.03 -12.37 -1.55
CA ILE A 166 0.07 -13.42 -1.88
C ILE A 166 0.87 -14.66 -2.29
N GLU A 167 0.89 -15.66 -1.43
CA GLU A 167 1.59 -16.93 -1.70
C GLU A 167 0.69 -17.92 -2.43
N SER A 168 -0.61 -17.91 -2.11
CA SER A 168 -1.60 -18.76 -2.75
C SER A 168 -3.02 -18.20 -2.63
N PHE A 169 -3.93 -18.73 -3.44
CA PHE A 169 -5.36 -18.41 -3.32
C PHE A 169 -5.98 -18.99 -2.05
N GLU A 170 -5.48 -20.12 -1.55
CA GLU A 170 -5.91 -20.71 -0.29
C GLU A 170 -5.63 -19.78 0.88
N GLN A 171 -4.47 -19.11 0.90
CA GLN A 171 -4.15 -18.07 1.89
C GLN A 171 -5.23 -16.98 1.90
N LEU A 172 -5.63 -16.47 0.74
CA LEU A 172 -6.67 -15.43 0.63
C LEU A 172 -8.03 -15.92 1.11
N GLN A 173 -8.38 -17.20 0.84
CA GLN A 173 -9.64 -17.80 1.28
C GLN A 173 -9.73 -18.03 2.79
N THR A 174 -8.60 -18.08 3.50
CA THR A 174 -8.57 -18.22 4.98
C THR A 174 -8.56 -16.88 5.70
N LEU A 175 -8.18 -15.81 5.01
CA LEU A 175 -8.10 -14.45 5.56
C LEU A 175 -9.48 -13.78 5.49
N SER A 176 -10.25 -13.75 6.61
CA SER A 176 -11.53 -13.04 6.66
C SER A 176 -11.33 -11.56 7.00
N VAL A 177 -11.99 -10.67 6.23
CA VAL A 177 -11.85 -9.20 6.35
C VAL A 177 -13.19 -8.46 6.37
N LEU A 178 -14.26 -9.15 6.79
CA LEU A 178 -15.58 -8.52 6.98
C LEU A 178 -15.59 -7.57 8.18
N ASP A 179 -14.80 -7.85 9.21
CA ASP A 179 -14.65 -7.00 10.39
C ASP A 179 -13.60 -5.89 10.14
N ASP A 180 -13.64 -4.83 10.94
CA ASP A 180 -12.70 -3.71 10.86
C ASP A 180 -11.38 -3.97 11.61
N SER A 181 -11.02 -5.24 11.78
CA SER A 181 -9.75 -5.68 12.34
C SER A 181 -9.40 -7.09 11.89
N TYR A 182 -8.09 -7.39 11.89
CA TYR A 182 -7.57 -8.75 11.71
C TYR A 182 -6.37 -8.94 12.64
N ASN A 183 -6.47 -9.90 13.58
CA ASN A 183 -5.52 -10.03 14.68
C ASN A 183 -5.38 -8.69 15.43
N GLU A 184 -4.15 -8.15 15.50
CA GLU A 184 -3.84 -6.87 16.15
C GLU A 184 -3.89 -5.67 15.20
N LEU A 185 -4.16 -5.88 13.90
CA LEU A 185 -4.23 -4.83 12.90
C LEU A 185 -5.65 -4.27 12.80
N ALA A 186 -5.80 -2.97 13.01
CA ALA A 186 -7.02 -2.25 12.70
C ALA A 186 -7.13 -2.04 11.18
N LEU A 187 -8.34 -2.18 10.63
CA LEU A 187 -8.62 -2.00 9.21
C LEU A 187 -9.44 -0.73 8.99
N THR A 188 -8.91 0.15 8.16
CA THR A 188 -9.63 1.34 7.69
C THR A 188 -9.73 1.31 6.19
N THR A 189 -10.94 1.49 5.64
CA THR A 189 -11.18 1.54 4.19
C THR A 189 -11.76 2.88 3.80
N VAL A 190 -11.25 3.46 2.72
CA VAL A 190 -11.73 4.72 2.14
C VAL A 190 -12.12 4.48 0.69
N GLU A 191 -13.38 4.77 0.38
CA GLU A 191 -13.93 4.65 -0.96
C GLU A 191 -13.96 6.00 -1.67
N LYS A 192 -13.48 6.04 -2.89
CA LYS A 192 -13.57 7.17 -3.83
C LYS A 192 -14.32 6.73 -5.09
N ASP A 193 -14.65 7.66 -5.97
CA ASP A 193 -15.43 7.36 -7.17
C ASP A 193 -14.75 6.33 -8.09
N LYS A 194 -13.42 6.40 -8.24
CA LYS A 194 -12.66 5.60 -9.19
C LYS A 194 -11.77 4.54 -8.57
N TYR A 195 -11.48 4.66 -7.27
CA TYR A 195 -10.58 3.74 -6.55
C TYR A 195 -11.00 3.58 -5.09
N ILE A 196 -10.52 2.52 -4.49
CA ILE A 196 -10.69 2.23 -3.06
C ILE A 196 -9.31 1.93 -2.48
N TYR A 197 -9.05 2.39 -1.26
CA TYR A 197 -7.85 1.98 -0.55
C TYR A 197 -8.16 1.53 0.87
N SER A 198 -7.38 0.59 1.36
CA SER A 198 -7.46 0.08 2.73
C SER A 198 -6.09 0.17 3.41
N ILE A 199 -6.13 0.38 4.71
CA ILE A 199 -4.97 0.46 5.60
C ILE A 199 -5.16 -0.58 6.68
N ALA A 200 -4.07 -1.31 6.99
CA ALA A 200 -3.93 -2.22 8.12
C ALA A 200 -2.77 -1.75 8.99
N ASN A 201 -3.02 -1.35 10.24
CA ASN A 201 -1.99 -0.86 11.17
C ASN A 201 -2.32 -1.11 12.65
#